data_71efa43c674e7cc7f6cb172974a71186
#
_entry.id   71efa43c674e7cc7f6cb172974a71186
#
_cell.length_a   1.000
_cell.length_b   1.000
_cell.length_c   1.000
_cell.angle_alpha   90.00
_cell.angle_beta   90.00
_cell.angle_gamma   90.00
#
_symmetry.space_group_name_H-M   'P 1'
#
loop_
_entity.id
_entity.type
_entity.pdbx_description
1 polymer ?
#
loop_
_entity_poly.entity_id
_entity_poly.type
_entity_poly.pdbx_seq_one_letter_code
_entity_poly.pdbx_strand_id
1 'polypeptide(L)'
;MRTGDPLSVPKADIEERLEKVSGVVAARVSAVCCAGDAAVLYVGIEERDAPHVEFHTPPTTILSLDEALLVTYRDFVAYFGDSARSGDPTGPTAEAYSKNFEHLARDHADSLHRVLRESGDTEQRAMAADILRYGPVTRAAVDDLQYALLDSDRTVRATAMRSLQSLAPRVAAEPDLGIRIELTWFIELLNSLDWYDRDQAATALVGLTEVRDQGALDFMRVRALAALIDMARWKTPAHAHAAFVLVGRIAGLK
;
A
#
# COMPACT_ATOMS: atom_id res chain seq x y z
N MET A 1 -11.24 17.87 22.71
CA MET A 1 -11.18 16.40 22.81
C MET A 1 -9.92 16.05 23.57
N ARG A 2 -10.00 15.25 24.62
CA ARG A 2 -8.85 14.79 25.42
C ARG A 2 -8.61 13.31 25.13
N THR A 3 -7.42 12.84 25.42
CA THR A 3 -7.12 11.40 25.32
C THR A 3 -8.06 10.61 26.23
N GLY A 4 -8.77 9.62 25.67
CA GLY A 4 -9.76 8.81 26.38
C GLY A 4 -11.21 9.27 26.21
N ASP A 5 -11.45 10.43 25.61
CA ASP A 5 -12.82 10.85 25.27
C ASP A 5 -13.36 10.00 24.11
N PRO A 6 -14.66 9.62 24.11
CA PRO A 6 -15.27 9.00 22.94
C PRO A 6 -15.22 9.96 21.75
N LEU A 7 -15.05 9.43 20.53
CA LEU A 7 -15.10 10.22 19.31
C LEU A 7 -16.55 10.68 19.07
N SER A 8 -16.92 11.82 19.66
CA SER A 8 -18.28 12.37 19.61
C SER A 8 -18.53 13.26 18.39
N VAL A 9 -17.48 13.54 17.62
CA VAL A 9 -17.53 14.44 16.46
C VAL A 9 -17.19 13.65 15.20
N PRO A 10 -17.96 13.78 14.10
CA PRO A 10 -17.62 13.18 12.82
C PRO A 10 -16.21 13.56 12.35
N LYS A 11 -15.52 12.64 11.69
CA LYS A 11 -14.16 12.89 11.16
C LYS A 11 -14.14 14.09 10.24
N ALA A 12 -15.13 14.20 9.36
CA ALA A 12 -15.25 15.32 8.41
C ALA A 12 -15.31 16.69 9.10
N ASP A 13 -15.98 16.79 10.25
CA ASP A 13 -16.04 18.04 11.01
C ASP A 13 -14.66 18.42 11.61
N ILE A 14 -13.86 17.43 11.95
CA ILE A 14 -12.49 17.64 12.43
C ILE A 14 -11.61 18.11 11.28
N GLU A 15 -11.68 17.43 10.14
CA GLU A 15 -10.95 17.76 8.91
C GLU A 15 -11.28 19.19 8.48
N GLU A 16 -12.55 19.55 8.36
CA GLU A 16 -13.01 20.90 8.00
C GLU A 16 -12.50 22.00 8.97
N ARG A 17 -12.45 21.70 10.27
CA ARG A 17 -11.90 22.65 11.26
C ARG A 17 -10.39 22.87 11.09
N LEU A 18 -9.66 21.80 10.78
CA LEU A 18 -8.22 21.86 10.54
C LEU A 18 -7.91 22.64 9.26
N GLU A 19 -8.67 22.45 8.21
CA GLU A 19 -8.52 23.15 6.93
C GLU A 19 -8.82 24.67 7.03
N LYS A 20 -9.54 25.11 8.08
CA LYS A 20 -9.72 26.54 8.39
C LYS A 20 -8.51 27.17 9.08
N VAL A 21 -7.53 26.39 9.50
CA VAL A 21 -6.29 26.92 10.10
C VAL A 21 -5.42 27.52 9.00
N SER A 22 -4.90 28.71 9.24
CA SER A 22 -4.05 29.40 8.27
C SER A 22 -2.82 28.58 7.91
N GLY A 23 -2.58 28.36 6.63
CA GLY A 23 -1.47 27.58 6.10
C GLY A 23 -1.80 26.12 5.82
N VAL A 24 -2.90 25.59 6.35
CA VAL A 24 -3.38 24.23 6.05
C VAL A 24 -4.13 24.24 4.72
N VAL A 25 -3.76 23.32 3.83
CA VAL A 25 -4.38 23.11 2.51
C VAL A 25 -5.37 21.97 2.55
N ALA A 26 -5.01 20.88 3.22
CA ALA A 26 -5.87 19.73 3.39
C ALA A 26 -5.58 19.01 4.73
N ALA A 27 -6.59 18.33 5.26
CA ALA A 27 -6.45 17.50 6.46
C ALA A 27 -7.16 16.16 6.29
N ARG A 28 -6.62 15.13 6.91
CA ARG A 28 -7.22 13.79 6.92
C ARG A 28 -7.13 13.17 8.31
N VAL A 29 -8.25 12.65 8.81
CA VAL A 29 -8.32 11.94 10.09
C VAL A 29 -8.49 10.45 9.86
N SER A 30 -7.52 9.67 10.32
CA SER A 30 -7.56 8.20 10.31
C SER A 30 -7.72 7.68 11.76
N ALA A 31 -8.81 6.95 12.01
CA ALA A 31 -8.99 6.23 13.27
C ALA A 31 -8.48 4.80 13.10
N VAL A 32 -7.45 4.44 13.84
CA VAL A 32 -6.77 3.14 13.73
C VAL A 32 -6.94 2.39 15.06
N CYS A 33 -7.31 1.14 14.99
CA CYS A 33 -7.32 0.23 16.14
C CYS A 33 -5.88 -0.24 16.39
N CYS A 34 -5.44 -0.62 17.51
CA CYS A 34 -5.91 -0.45 18.87
C CYS A 34 -4.67 -0.23 19.75
N ALA A 35 -4.71 0.71 20.66
CA ALA A 35 -3.77 0.77 21.77
C ALA A 35 -4.55 0.35 23.04
N GLY A 36 -4.59 -0.97 23.31
CA GLY A 36 -5.54 -1.52 24.27
C GLY A 36 -6.98 -1.39 23.74
N ASP A 37 -7.89 -0.87 24.53
CA ASP A 37 -9.30 -0.68 24.15
C ASP A 37 -9.59 0.67 23.47
N ALA A 38 -8.56 1.48 23.18
CA ALA A 38 -8.71 2.82 22.62
C ALA A 38 -8.24 2.90 21.17
N ALA A 39 -9.01 3.59 20.33
CA ALA A 39 -8.59 3.94 18.98
C ALA A 39 -7.54 5.06 19.03
N VAL A 40 -6.55 4.95 18.16
CA VAL A 40 -5.56 6.01 17.92
C VAL A 40 -6.03 6.85 16.73
N LEU A 41 -6.08 8.17 16.92
CA LEU A 41 -6.35 9.10 15.85
C LEU A 41 -5.04 9.64 15.28
N TYR A 42 -4.83 9.41 14.01
CA TYR A 42 -3.79 10.04 13.21
C TYR A 42 -4.41 11.19 12.42
N VAL A 43 -3.74 12.32 12.45
CA VAL A 43 -4.15 13.51 11.71
C VAL A 43 -3.05 13.85 10.73
N GLY A 44 -3.29 13.60 9.45
CA GLY A 44 -2.45 14.09 8.35
C GLY A 44 -2.83 15.54 8.08
N ILE A 45 -1.83 16.40 7.96
CA ILE A 45 -2.01 17.82 7.62
C ILE A 45 -1.08 18.10 6.45
N GLU A 46 -1.64 18.70 5.40
CA GLU A 46 -0.89 19.24 4.28
C GLU A 46 -0.81 20.75 4.42
N GLU A 47 0.40 21.25 4.50
CA GLU A 47 0.68 22.69 4.50
C GLU A 47 1.02 23.14 3.08
N ARG A 48 0.81 24.42 2.80
CA ARG A 48 0.91 25.01 1.44
C ARG A 48 2.21 24.69 0.70
N ASP A 49 3.32 24.63 1.43
CA ASP A 49 4.66 24.45 0.84
C ASP A 49 5.25 23.07 1.22
N ALA A 50 4.43 22.16 1.77
CA ALA A 50 4.86 20.81 2.15
C ALA A 50 4.89 19.87 0.93
N PRO A 51 5.75 18.83 0.95
CA PRO A 51 5.63 17.76 -0.01
C PRO A 51 4.26 17.09 0.08
N HIS A 52 3.63 16.89 -1.06
CA HIS A 52 2.33 16.23 -1.18
C HIS A 52 2.39 15.11 -2.23
N VAL A 53 1.40 14.24 -2.19
CA VAL A 53 1.26 13.13 -3.14
C VAL A 53 0.18 13.49 -4.15
N GLU A 54 0.55 13.50 -5.42
CA GLU A 54 -0.42 13.63 -6.52
C GLU A 54 -0.89 12.26 -6.97
N PHE A 55 -2.16 11.96 -6.71
CA PHE A 55 -2.78 10.74 -7.19
C PHE A 55 -3.30 10.90 -8.61
N HIS A 56 -3.32 9.79 -9.35
CA HIS A 56 -3.87 9.77 -10.71
C HIS A 56 -5.35 10.15 -10.70
N THR A 57 -5.79 10.83 -11.73
CA THR A 57 -7.23 11.03 -11.99
C THR A 57 -7.91 9.67 -12.20
N PRO A 58 -9.03 9.39 -11.50
CA PRO A 58 -9.72 8.11 -11.67
C PRO A 58 -10.12 7.88 -13.12
N PRO A 59 -9.87 6.68 -13.67
CA PRO A 59 -10.39 6.32 -14.99
C PRO A 59 -11.92 6.34 -15.01
N THR A 60 -12.50 6.61 -16.17
CA THR A 60 -13.96 6.66 -16.35
C THR A 60 -14.49 5.54 -17.27
N THR A 61 -13.60 4.79 -17.90
CA THR A 61 -13.97 3.70 -18.81
C THR A 61 -14.53 2.51 -18.05
N ILE A 62 -15.64 1.96 -18.49
CA ILE A 62 -16.19 0.74 -17.89
C ILE A 62 -15.50 -0.46 -18.55
N LEU A 63 -14.54 -1.03 -17.83
CA LEU A 63 -13.88 -2.27 -18.19
C LEU A 63 -14.07 -3.28 -17.07
N SER A 64 -14.35 -4.51 -17.44
CA SER A 64 -14.53 -5.61 -16.49
C SER A 64 -13.57 -6.75 -16.77
N LEU A 65 -13.13 -7.41 -15.73
CA LEU A 65 -12.46 -8.70 -15.80
C LEU A 65 -13.43 -9.78 -16.28
N ASP A 66 -12.92 -10.85 -16.86
CA ASP A 66 -13.73 -12.00 -17.27
C ASP A 66 -14.46 -12.61 -16.06
N GLU A 67 -15.67 -13.11 -16.29
CA GLU A 67 -16.50 -13.70 -15.24
C GLU A 67 -15.79 -14.85 -14.50
N ALA A 68 -14.97 -15.64 -15.20
CA ALA A 68 -14.20 -16.72 -14.59
C ALA A 68 -13.19 -16.19 -13.54
N LEU A 69 -12.54 -15.05 -13.82
CA LEU A 69 -11.66 -14.37 -12.85
C LEU A 69 -12.45 -13.87 -11.64
N LEU A 70 -13.58 -13.21 -11.89
CA LEU A 70 -14.42 -12.65 -10.83
C LEU A 70 -14.96 -13.72 -9.89
N VAL A 71 -15.47 -14.81 -10.42
CA VAL A 71 -15.97 -15.95 -9.62
C VAL A 71 -14.84 -16.56 -8.79
N THR A 72 -13.72 -16.88 -9.43
CA THR A 72 -12.56 -17.47 -8.72
C THR A 72 -12.03 -16.55 -7.61
N TYR A 73 -12.00 -15.24 -7.86
CA TYR A 73 -11.52 -14.28 -6.86
C TYR A 73 -12.49 -14.16 -5.68
N ARG A 74 -13.78 -14.12 -5.93
CA ARG A 74 -14.81 -14.12 -4.86
C ARG A 74 -14.73 -15.35 -3.99
N ASP A 75 -14.58 -16.53 -4.59
CA ASP A 75 -14.42 -17.79 -3.86
C ASP A 75 -13.16 -17.79 -3.01
N PHE A 76 -12.04 -17.26 -3.54
CA PHE A 76 -10.80 -17.08 -2.82
C PHE A 76 -10.96 -16.15 -1.61
N VAL A 77 -11.57 -14.98 -1.79
CA VAL A 77 -11.79 -14.02 -0.69
C VAL A 77 -12.69 -14.61 0.37
N ALA A 78 -13.75 -15.33 -0.02
CA ALA A 78 -14.64 -16.03 0.90
C ALA A 78 -13.89 -17.10 1.71
N TYR A 79 -13.07 -17.92 1.04
CA TYR A 79 -12.27 -18.94 1.69
C TYR A 79 -11.30 -18.34 2.73
N PHE A 80 -10.54 -17.30 2.37
CA PHE A 80 -9.62 -16.66 3.31
C PHE A 80 -10.34 -15.90 4.43
N GLY A 81 -11.50 -15.34 4.17
CA GLY A 81 -12.36 -14.74 5.19
C GLY A 81 -12.81 -15.75 6.23
N ASP A 82 -13.14 -16.97 5.81
CA ASP A 82 -13.52 -18.07 6.69
C ASP A 82 -12.30 -18.71 7.39
N SER A 83 -11.19 -18.88 6.67
CA SER A 83 -9.94 -19.40 7.22
C SER A 83 -9.32 -18.47 8.26
N ALA A 84 -9.41 -17.16 8.07
CA ALA A 84 -8.97 -16.18 9.07
C ALA A 84 -9.77 -16.30 10.39
N ARG A 85 -11.03 -16.73 10.31
CA ARG A 85 -11.87 -17.04 11.48
C ARG A 85 -11.54 -18.40 12.10
N SER A 86 -11.14 -19.39 11.28
CA SER A 86 -10.79 -20.75 11.74
C SER A 86 -9.34 -20.92 12.17
N GLY A 87 -8.46 -19.96 11.89
CA GLY A 87 -7.06 -19.94 12.31
C GLY A 87 -6.07 -20.76 11.46
N ASP A 88 -6.48 -21.29 10.31
CA ASP A 88 -5.58 -22.03 9.40
C ASP A 88 -5.69 -21.54 7.94
N PRO A 89 -4.93 -20.49 7.55
CA PRO A 89 -4.90 -19.97 6.19
C PRO A 89 -3.94 -20.73 5.24
N THR A 90 -3.20 -21.74 5.73
CA THR A 90 -2.11 -22.39 4.96
C THR A 90 -2.45 -23.79 4.44
N GLY A 91 -3.71 -24.20 4.55
CA GLY A 91 -4.15 -25.54 4.14
C GLY A 91 -4.04 -25.82 2.64
N PRO A 92 -4.25 -27.07 2.23
CA PRO A 92 -4.18 -27.52 0.83
C PRO A 92 -4.98 -26.67 -0.15
N THR A 93 -6.06 -26.06 0.33
CA THR A 93 -6.94 -25.19 -0.47
C THR A 93 -6.26 -23.86 -0.81
N ALA A 94 -5.45 -23.28 0.08
CA ALA A 94 -4.70 -22.05 -0.20
C ALA A 94 -3.68 -22.27 -1.33
N GLU A 95 -2.99 -23.41 -1.33
CA GLU A 95 -2.08 -23.78 -2.42
C GLU A 95 -2.82 -23.99 -3.74
N ALA A 96 -3.98 -24.63 -3.71
CA ALA A 96 -4.80 -24.84 -4.90
C ALA A 96 -5.27 -23.50 -5.51
N TYR A 97 -5.69 -22.53 -4.69
CA TYR A 97 -6.03 -21.19 -5.16
C TYR A 97 -4.82 -20.47 -5.76
N SER A 98 -3.65 -20.54 -5.11
CA SER A 98 -2.43 -19.91 -5.64
C SER A 98 -2.06 -20.46 -7.02
N LYS A 99 -2.10 -21.78 -7.21
CA LYS A 99 -1.86 -22.41 -8.52
C LYS A 99 -2.88 -22.01 -9.57
N ASN A 100 -4.14 -21.92 -9.18
CA ASN A 100 -5.20 -21.47 -10.11
C ASN A 100 -4.95 -20.01 -10.55
N PHE A 101 -4.59 -19.13 -9.61
CA PHE A 101 -4.26 -17.74 -9.95
C PHE A 101 -3.00 -17.61 -10.80
N GLU A 102 -2.01 -18.49 -10.66
CA GLU A 102 -0.86 -18.50 -11.58
C GLU A 102 -1.28 -18.75 -13.04
N HIS A 103 -2.23 -19.66 -13.27
CA HIS A 103 -2.78 -19.91 -14.61
C HIS A 103 -3.60 -18.71 -15.08
N LEU A 104 -4.54 -18.25 -14.27
CA LEU A 104 -5.41 -17.12 -14.62
C LEU A 104 -4.62 -15.84 -14.89
N ALA A 105 -3.61 -15.54 -14.07
CA ALA A 105 -2.76 -14.37 -14.27
C ALA A 105 -1.94 -14.43 -15.57
N ARG A 106 -1.59 -15.62 -16.02
CA ARG A 106 -0.90 -15.82 -17.30
C ARG A 106 -1.87 -15.73 -18.49
N ASP A 107 -3.00 -16.41 -18.40
CA ASP A 107 -3.94 -16.56 -19.49
C ASP A 107 -4.71 -15.25 -19.75
N HIS A 108 -4.89 -14.43 -18.72
CA HIS A 108 -5.64 -13.15 -18.78
C HIS A 108 -4.75 -11.92 -18.57
N ALA A 109 -3.43 -12.03 -18.77
CA ALA A 109 -2.47 -10.95 -18.47
C ALA A 109 -2.87 -9.62 -19.09
N ASP A 110 -3.21 -9.58 -20.38
CA ASP A 110 -3.58 -8.36 -21.09
C ASP A 110 -4.86 -7.72 -20.50
N SER A 111 -5.83 -8.52 -20.09
CA SER A 111 -7.06 -8.05 -19.47
C SER A 111 -6.77 -7.45 -18.09
N LEU A 112 -5.94 -8.13 -17.28
CA LEU A 112 -5.53 -7.66 -15.95
C LEU A 112 -4.79 -6.32 -16.04
N HIS A 113 -3.84 -6.19 -16.95
CA HIS A 113 -3.09 -4.95 -17.21
C HIS A 113 -4.02 -3.80 -17.60
N ARG A 114 -4.94 -4.05 -18.55
CA ARG A 114 -5.89 -3.02 -19.00
C ARG A 114 -6.86 -2.61 -17.89
N VAL A 115 -7.44 -3.56 -17.17
CA VAL A 115 -8.38 -3.26 -16.09
C VAL A 115 -7.69 -2.46 -14.99
N LEU A 116 -6.47 -2.84 -14.59
CA LEU A 116 -5.72 -2.10 -13.58
C LEU A 116 -5.47 -0.64 -13.97
N ARG A 117 -5.19 -0.38 -15.23
CA ARG A 117 -4.86 0.96 -15.73
C ARG A 117 -6.06 1.82 -16.07
N GLU A 118 -7.12 1.22 -16.62
CA GLU A 118 -8.13 1.94 -17.39
C GLU A 118 -9.54 1.76 -16.85
N SER A 119 -9.82 0.78 -15.96
CA SER A 119 -11.17 0.58 -15.46
C SER A 119 -11.58 1.67 -14.46
N GLY A 120 -12.77 2.23 -14.64
CA GLY A 120 -13.41 3.10 -13.66
C GLY A 120 -13.88 2.36 -12.40
N ASP A 121 -13.98 1.04 -12.48
CA ASP A 121 -14.39 0.19 -11.34
C ASP A 121 -13.19 -0.08 -10.42
N THR A 122 -13.21 0.54 -9.26
CA THR A 122 -12.16 0.46 -8.23
C THR A 122 -11.96 -0.97 -7.72
N GLU A 123 -13.04 -1.72 -7.53
CA GLU A 123 -12.97 -3.09 -7.02
C GLU A 123 -12.22 -3.98 -8.03
N GLN A 124 -12.52 -3.84 -9.29
CA GLN A 124 -11.86 -4.61 -10.34
C GLN A 124 -10.40 -4.20 -10.55
N ARG A 125 -10.05 -2.91 -10.41
CA ARG A 125 -8.64 -2.50 -10.38
C ARG A 125 -7.89 -3.15 -9.23
N ALA A 126 -8.50 -3.18 -8.03
CA ALA A 126 -7.87 -3.84 -6.88
C ALA A 126 -7.72 -5.35 -7.08
N MET A 127 -8.72 -6.03 -7.66
CA MET A 127 -8.64 -7.45 -8.02
C MET A 127 -7.53 -7.71 -9.03
N ALA A 128 -7.44 -6.90 -10.10
CA ALA A 128 -6.39 -7.03 -11.10
C ALA A 128 -4.99 -6.88 -10.47
N ALA A 129 -4.81 -5.90 -9.58
CA ALA A 129 -3.55 -5.72 -8.86
C ALA A 129 -3.20 -6.93 -7.98
N ASP A 130 -4.19 -7.55 -7.33
CA ASP A 130 -3.96 -8.73 -6.48
C ASP A 130 -3.64 -9.99 -7.30
N ILE A 131 -4.32 -10.19 -8.43
CA ILE A 131 -4.11 -11.37 -9.28
C ILE A 131 -2.74 -11.30 -9.98
N LEU A 132 -2.30 -10.12 -10.42
CA LEU A 132 -1.01 -9.94 -11.12
C LEU A 132 0.19 -10.45 -10.32
N ARG A 133 0.16 -10.45 -8.99
CA ARG A 133 1.27 -10.97 -8.17
C ARG A 133 1.50 -12.47 -8.31
N TYR A 134 0.50 -13.23 -8.73
CA TYR A 134 0.62 -14.68 -8.95
C TYR A 134 1.19 -15.02 -10.32
N GLY A 135 1.14 -14.09 -11.26
CA GLY A 135 1.66 -14.27 -12.62
C GLY A 135 3.19 -14.34 -12.70
N PRO A 136 3.72 -14.48 -13.92
CA PRO A 136 5.16 -14.40 -14.15
C PRO A 136 5.69 -13.01 -13.78
N VAL A 137 6.96 -12.96 -13.32
CA VAL A 137 7.65 -11.69 -13.10
C VAL A 137 7.95 -11.07 -14.47
N THR A 138 7.19 -10.06 -14.82
CA THR A 138 7.40 -9.31 -16.08
C THR A 138 7.57 -7.82 -15.76
N ARG A 139 8.26 -7.11 -16.65
CA ARG A 139 8.38 -5.64 -16.54
C ARG A 139 7.00 -4.98 -16.51
N ALA A 140 6.09 -5.41 -17.39
CA ALA A 140 4.74 -4.87 -17.45
C ALA A 140 3.98 -5.02 -16.12
N ALA A 141 4.06 -6.20 -15.48
CA ALA A 141 3.39 -6.42 -14.20
C ALA A 141 3.95 -5.52 -13.09
N VAL A 142 5.28 -5.37 -13.01
CA VAL A 142 5.92 -4.50 -12.04
C VAL A 142 5.61 -3.03 -12.31
N ASP A 143 5.69 -2.58 -13.56
CA ASP A 143 5.42 -1.19 -13.95
C ASP A 143 3.95 -0.81 -13.71
N ASP A 144 3.00 -1.71 -13.96
CA ASP A 144 1.57 -1.45 -13.73
C ASP A 144 1.23 -1.44 -12.25
N LEU A 145 1.83 -2.33 -11.45
CA LEU A 145 1.67 -2.28 -10.01
C LEU A 145 2.33 -1.03 -9.41
N GLN A 146 3.47 -0.58 -9.92
CA GLN A 146 4.08 0.67 -9.50
C GLN A 146 3.22 1.89 -9.88
N TYR A 147 2.63 1.89 -11.06
CA TYR A 147 1.66 2.90 -11.44
C TYR A 147 0.47 2.94 -10.47
N ALA A 148 -0.05 1.78 -10.08
CA ALA A 148 -1.18 1.67 -9.16
C ALA A 148 -0.86 2.13 -7.72
N LEU A 149 0.40 2.36 -7.37
CA LEU A 149 0.77 3.00 -6.09
C LEU A 149 0.25 4.44 -5.98
N LEU A 150 -0.01 5.09 -7.09
CA LEU A 150 -0.58 6.44 -7.15
C LEU A 150 -2.06 6.43 -7.61
N ASP A 151 -2.75 5.30 -7.54
CA ASP A 151 -4.19 5.26 -7.81
C ASP A 151 -4.96 6.18 -6.87
N SER A 152 -6.01 6.81 -7.38
CA SER A 152 -6.89 7.65 -6.58
C SER A 152 -7.55 6.92 -5.42
N ASP A 153 -7.79 5.61 -5.57
CA ASP A 153 -8.41 4.79 -4.53
C ASP A 153 -7.37 4.11 -3.62
N ARG A 154 -7.58 4.24 -2.32
CA ARG A 154 -6.71 3.67 -1.29
C ARG A 154 -6.62 2.14 -1.36
N THR A 155 -7.71 1.45 -1.69
CA THR A 155 -7.72 -0.01 -1.73
C THR A 155 -6.85 -0.53 -2.86
N VAL A 156 -6.88 0.14 -4.01
CA VAL A 156 -6.03 -0.18 -5.15
C VAL A 156 -4.56 0.05 -4.77
N ARG A 157 -4.22 1.21 -4.19
CA ARG A 157 -2.84 1.48 -3.73
C ARG A 157 -2.33 0.43 -2.74
N ALA A 158 -3.13 0.13 -1.72
CA ALA A 158 -2.76 -0.85 -0.70
C ALA A 158 -2.55 -2.26 -1.29
N THR A 159 -3.39 -2.65 -2.26
CA THR A 159 -3.27 -3.93 -2.92
C THR A 159 -2.02 -3.98 -3.81
N ALA A 160 -1.75 -2.93 -4.56
CA ALA A 160 -0.54 -2.80 -5.37
C ALA A 160 0.74 -2.87 -4.50
N MET A 161 0.77 -2.20 -3.34
CA MET A 161 1.89 -2.30 -2.40
C MET A 161 2.13 -3.73 -1.92
N ARG A 162 1.08 -4.44 -1.50
CA ARG A 162 1.19 -5.85 -1.08
C ARG A 162 1.65 -6.76 -2.22
N SER A 163 1.17 -6.52 -3.43
CA SER A 163 1.54 -7.30 -4.61
C SER A 163 3.00 -7.10 -4.98
N LEU A 164 3.51 -5.88 -4.95
CA LEU A 164 4.94 -5.59 -5.15
C LEU A 164 5.82 -6.19 -4.06
N GLN A 165 5.40 -6.14 -2.80
CA GLN A 165 6.10 -6.81 -1.69
C GLN A 165 6.19 -8.33 -1.92
N SER A 166 5.10 -8.96 -2.37
CA SER A 166 5.06 -10.38 -2.70
C SER A 166 5.96 -10.73 -3.90
N LEU A 167 6.09 -9.84 -4.88
CA LEU A 167 6.96 -10.02 -6.04
C LEU A 167 8.44 -9.75 -5.74
N ALA A 168 8.76 -8.93 -4.76
CA ALA A 168 10.13 -8.48 -4.49
C ALA A 168 11.16 -9.62 -4.35
N PRO A 169 10.90 -10.72 -3.61
CA PRO A 169 11.85 -11.84 -3.54
C PRO A 169 12.05 -12.54 -4.88
N ARG A 170 11.00 -12.62 -5.70
CA ARG A 170 11.06 -13.23 -7.04
C ARG A 170 11.84 -12.35 -8.02
N VAL A 171 11.61 -11.04 -7.97
CA VAL A 171 12.40 -10.06 -8.75
C VAL A 171 13.88 -10.14 -8.36
N ALA A 172 14.19 -10.23 -7.07
CA ALA A 172 15.58 -10.35 -6.59
C ALA A 172 16.25 -11.67 -6.98
N ALA A 173 15.47 -12.75 -7.12
CA ALA A 173 15.97 -14.06 -7.55
C ALA A 173 16.31 -14.14 -9.04
N GLU A 174 15.82 -13.22 -9.87
CA GLU A 174 15.96 -13.20 -11.32
C GLU A 174 16.62 -11.91 -11.83
N PRO A 175 17.85 -11.57 -11.38
CA PRO A 175 18.51 -10.30 -11.72
C PRO A 175 18.74 -10.11 -13.23
N ASP A 176 18.86 -11.21 -13.97
CA ASP A 176 19.08 -11.21 -15.43
C ASP A 176 17.88 -10.63 -16.21
N LEU A 177 16.68 -10.60 -15.62
CA LEU A 177 15.51 -9.95 -16.21
C LEU A 177 15.66 -8.42 -16.27
N GLY A 178 16.58 -7.83 -15.52
CA GLY A 178 16.78 -6.38 -15.44
C GLY A 178 15.55 -5.62 -14.92
N ILE A 179 14.67 -6.31 -14.18
CA ILE A 179 13.47 -5.74 -13.58
C ILE A 179 13.83 -5.22 -12.18
N ARG A 180 13.32 -4.05 -11.81
CA ARG A 180 13.51 -3.46 -10.48
C ARG A 180 12.19 -2.90 -9.97
N ILE A 181 12.01 -3.00 -8.66
CA ILE A 181 10.95 -2.29 -7.94
C ILE A 181 11.57 -0.98 -7.45
N GLU A 182 11.07 0.15 -7.99
CA GLU A 182 11.58 1.47 -7.69
C GLU A 182 11.09 1.96 -6.32
N LEU A 183 11.99 2.46 -5.49
CA LEU A 183 11.65 2.96 -4.15
C LEU A 183 10.91 4.29 -4.18
N THR A 184 11.03 5.04 -5.27
CA THR A 184 10.51 6.41 -5.40
C THR A 184 9.05 6.53 -4.99
N TRP A 185 8.19 5.68 -5.53
CA TRP A 185 6.75 5.75 -5.29
C TRP A 185 6.37 5.45 -3.83
N PHE A 186 7.07 4.51 -3.19
CA PHE A 186 6.87 4.24 -1.76
C PHE A 186 7.36 5.42 -0.91
N ILE A 187 8.45 6.08 -1.30
CA ILE A 187 8.97 7.26 -0.62
C ILE A 187 8.00 8.44 -0.74
N GLU A 188 7.41 8.67 -1.92
CA GLU A 188 6.38 9.69 -2.09
C GLU A 188 5.17 9.43 -1.18
N LEU A 189 4.71 8.18 -1.08
CA LEU A 189 3.59 7.80 -0.22
C LEU A 189 3.85 8.00 1.28
N LEU A 190 5.09 8.14 1.73
CA LEU A 190 5.38 8.55 3.11
C LEU A 190 4.88 9.97 3.43
N ASN A 191 4.59 10.79 2.42
CA ASN A 191 4.01 12.12 2.56
C ASN A 191 2.49 12.14 2.35
N SER A 192 1.84 10.98 2.18
CA SER A 192 0.38 10.91 2.07
C SER A 192 -0.32 11.47 3.32
N LEU A 193 -1.44 12.13 3.12
CA LEU A 193 -2.35 12.53 4.21
C LEU A 193 -2.98 11.33 4.91
N ASP A 194 -3.14 10.21 4.20
CA ASP A 194 -3.71 8.98 4.77
C ASP A 194 -2.65 8.22 5.55
N TRP A 195 -2.90 8.01 6.84
CA TRP A 195 -2.03 7.22 7.71
C TRP A 195 -1.73 5.83 7.13
N TYR A 196 -2.74 5.20 6.51
CA TYR A 196 -2.61 3.85 5.98
C TYR A 196 -1.61 3.75 4.83
N ASP A 197 -1.61 4.73 3.92
CA ASP A 197 -0.62 4.80 2.84
C ASP A 197 0.80 4.90 3.41
N ARG A 198 1.01 5.79 4.40
CA ARG A 198 2.31 5.98 5.05
C ARG A 198 2.81 4.71 5.73
N ASP A 199 1.95 4.04 6.49
CA ASP A 199 2.25 2.81 7.22
C ASP A 199 2.62 1.67 6.27
N GLN A 200 1.81 1.46 5.22
CA GLN A 200 2.05 0.42 4.23
C GLN A 200 3.31 0.71 3.40
N ALA A 201 3.55 1.96 3.02
CA ALA A 201 4.74 2.35 2.28
C ALA A 201 6.02 2.14 3.12
N ALA A 202 6.01 2.53 4.40
CA ALA A 202 7.14 2.29 5.30
C ALA A 202 7.40 0.79 5.49
N THR A 203 6.34 -0.01 5.66
CA THR A 203 6.44 -1.48 5.77
C THR A 203 7.02 -2.09 4.50
N ALA A 204 6.59 -1.65 3.32
CA ALA A 204 7.15 -2.10 2.04
C ALA A 204 8.64 -1.76 1.93
N LEU A 205 9.02 -0.53 2.27
CA LEU A 205 10.41 -0.08 2.25
C LEU A 205 11.31 -0.90 3.19
N VAL A 206 10.80 -1.37 4.33
CA VAL A 206 11.56 -2.30 5.19
C VAL A 206 11.93 -3.57 4.44
N GLY A 207 10.99 -4.20 3.72
CA GLY A 207 11.28 -5.37 2.89
C GLY A 207 12.24 -5.06 1.74
N LEU A 208 11.94 -4.01 0.97
CA LEU A 208 12.71 -3.63 -0.23
C LEU A 208 14.16 -3.19 0.07
N THR A 209 14.45 -2.76 1.30
CA THR A 209 15.79 -2.35 1.73
C THR A 209 16.49 -3.36 2.64
N GLU A 210 16.03 -4.61 2.69
CA GLU A 210 16.61 -5.65 3.54
C GLU A 210 18.09 -5.90 3.21
N VAL A 211 18.45 -5.91 1.94
CA VAL A 211 19.83 -6.06 1.47
C VAL A 211 20.72 -4.85 1.74
N ARG A 212 20.17 -3.75 2.26
CA ARG A 212 20.87 -2.51 2.65
C ARG A 212 21.78 -1.95 1.55
N ASP A 213 21.28 -1.92 0.31
CA ASP A 213 21.97 -1.25 -0.78
C ASP A 213 22.27 0.20 -0.42
N GLN A 214 23.53 0.61 -0.51
CA GLN A 214 23.97 1.93 -0.05
C GLN A 214 23.34 3.05 -0.88
N GLY A 215 23.20 2.85 -2.20
CA GLY A 215 22.57 3.85 -3.07
C GLY A 215 21.10 4.08 -2.72
N ALA A 216 20.36 2.99 -2.43
CA ALA A 216 18.98 3.06 -1.96
C ALA A 216 18.87 3.79 -0.61
N LEU A 217 19.77 3.49 0.34
CA LEU A 217 19.77 4.16 1.66
C LEU A 217 20.15 5.63 1.56
N ASP A 218 21.09 6.00 0.70
CA ASP A 218 21.46 7.40 0.47
C ASP A 218 20.32 8.17 -0.21
N PHE A 219 19.61 7.56 -1.16
CA PHE A 219 18.42 8.13 -1.76
C PHE A 219 17.33 8.36 -0.72
N MET A 220 17.06 7.37 0.14
CA MET A 220 16.09 7.51 1.24
C MET A 220 16.52 8.56 2.27
N ARG A 221 17.80 8.72 2.55
CA ARG A 221 18.32 9.76 3.45
C ARG A 221 17.93 11.15 2.96
N VAL A 222 17.97 11.38 1.65
CA VAL A 222 17.64 12.68 1.06
C VAL A 222 16.13 12.90 0.99
N ARG A 223 15.37 11.88 0.61
CA ARG A 223 13.97 12.03 0.22
C ARG A 223 12.96 11.60 1.31
N ALA A 224 13.31 10.66 2.17
CA ALA A 224 12.40 10.01 3.11
C ALA A 224 12.63 10.40 4.57
N LEU A 225 13.83 10.88 4.94
CA LEU A 225 14.23 10.98 6.34
C LEU A 225 13.29 11.86 7.18
N ALA A 226 12.82 12.97 6.64
CA ALA A 226 11.91 13.87 7.37
C ALA A 226 10.58 13.18 7.71
N ALA A 227 9.95 12.52 6.72
CA ALA A 227 8.71 11.77 6.91
C ALA A 227 8.91 10.58 7.87
N LEU A 228 10.02 9.87 7.76
CA LEU A 228 10.35 8.75 8.64
C LEU A 228 10.57 9.19 10.08
N ILE A 229 11.23 10.34 10.32
CA ILE A 229 11.38 10.90 11.67
C ILE A 229 10.02 11.29 12.26
N ASP A 230 9.12 11.86 11.45
CA ASP A 230 7.75 12.15 11.88
C ASP A 230 7.01 10.89 12.28
N MET A 231 7.05 9.84 11.45
CA MET A 231 6.44 8.55 11.75
C MET A 231 7.06 7.86 12.97
N ALA A 232 8.36 7.97 13.17
CA ALA A 232 9.05 7.43 14.36
C ALA A 232 8.59 8.10 15.68
N ARG A 233 7.98 9.27 15.62
CA ARG A 233 7.39 9.97 16.78
C ARG A 233 5.95 9.52 17.11
N TRP A 234 5.38 8.63 16.32
CA TRP A 234 4.04 8.11 16.60
C TRP A 234 4.01 7.40 17.96
N LYS A 235 2.93 7.64 18.70
CA LYS A 235 2.83 7.18 20.09
C LYS A 235 2.67 5.67 20.23
N THR A 236 2.18 5.00 19.20
CA THR A 236 1.98 3.55 19.18
C THR A 236 3.24 2.89 18.63
N PRO A 237 4.04 2.16 19.45
CA PRO A 237 5.30 1.57 19.00
C PRO A 237 5.16 0.64 17.79
N ALA A 238 4.07 -0.13 17.70
CA ALA A 238 3.81 -0.99 16.55
C ALA A 238 3.70 -0.21 15.25
N HIS A 239 3.04 0.95 15.26
CA HIS A 239 2.88 1.81 14.09
C HIS A 239 4.17 2.58 13.74
N ALA A 240 5.01 2.89 14.73
CA ALA A 240 6.29 3.55 14.50
C ALA A 240 7.42 2.60 14.09
N HIS A 241 7.21 1.27 14.21
CA HIS A 241 8.27 0.26 14.07
C HIS A 241 8.98 0.32 12.72
N ALA A 242 8.25 0.37 11.61
CA ALA A 242 8.83 0.42 10.27
C ALA A 242 9.74 1.65 10.10
N ALA A 243 9.31 2.81 10.60
CA ALA A 243 10.09 4.03 10.56
C ALA A 243 11.37 3.92 11.39
N PHE A 244 11.32 3.31 12.59
CA PHE A 244 12.54 3.06 13.38
C PHE A 244 13.54 2.16 12.66
N VAL A 245 13.08 1.09 12.03
CA VAL A 245 13.95 0.20 11.24
C VAL A 245 14.63 0.96 10.12
N LEU A 246 13.85 1.75 9.35
CA LEU A 246 14.38 2.49 8.19
C LEU A 246 15.35 3.61 8.60
N VAL A 247 15.03 4.37 9.65
CA VAL A 247 15.94 5.39 10.19
C VAL A 247 17.22 4.74 10.71
N GLY A 248 17.12 3.59 11.39
CA GLY A 248 18.28 2.81 11.83
C GLY A 248 19.17 2.38 10.66
N ARG A 249 18.58 1.86 9.58
CA ARG A 249 19.32 1.48 8.35
C ARG A 249 20.02 2.67 7.70
N ILE A 250 19.32 3.80 7.56
CA ILE A 250 19.86 5.05 7.03
C ILE A 250 21.04 5.57 7.88
N ALA A 251 20.97 5.36 9.20
CA ALA A 251 22.04 5.73 10.14
C ALA A 251 23.18 4.69 10.22
N GLY A 252 23.11 3.59 9.49
CA GLY A 252 24.12 2.53 9.50
C GLY A 252 24.09 1.62 10.73
N LEU A 253 22.98 1.64 11.49
CA LEU A 253 22.79 0.74 12.64
C LEU A 253 22.51 -0.69 12.16
N LYS A 254 22.98 -1.69 12.94
CA LYS A 254 22.77 -3.11 12.65
C LYS A 254 21.39 -3.59 13.08
#